data_258130018bb830e865654d1bff8c51df
#
_entry.id   258130018bb830e865654d1bff8c51df
#
_cell.length_a   1.000
_cell.length_b   1.000
_cell.length_c   1.000
_cell.angle_alpha   90.00
_cell.angle_beta   90.00
_cell.angle_gamma   90.00
#
_symmetry.space_group_name_H-M   'P 1'
#
loop_
_entity.id
_entity.type
_entity.pdbx_description
1 polymer ?
#
loop_
_entity_poly.entity_id
_entity_poly.type
_entity_poly.pdbx_seq_one_letter_code
_entity_poly.pdbx_strand_id
1 'polypeptide(L)'
;MELNIRRLNDEDYSTLVKWWDAWPEWQAPPKTFLPDTGFIVEKNNIGIVAGYVYMTNSKAALLEWIISNPEYKESDRKDAITLLIQAVERVLSDQGIRHVFTIGRHKSLINLHKKLGWMVDEKPSYEIIKNL
;
A
#
# COMPACT_ATOMS: atom_id res chain seq x y z
N MET A 1 19.65 4.80 -11.76
CA MET A 1 19.35 4.73 -10.31
C MET A 1 18.21 3.80 -10.07
N GLU A 2 18.38 2.92 -9.14
CA GLU A 2 17.42 1.86 -8.89
C GLU A 2 16.41 2.21 -7.82
N LEU A 3 15.23 1.65 -7.98
CA LEU A 3 14.21 1.68 -6.95
C LEU A 3 14.63 0.75 -5.81
N ASN A 4 14.37 1.17 -4.59
CA ASN A 4 14.72 0.44 -3.38
C ASN A 4 13.49 0.31 -2.49
N ILE A 5 13.32 -0.86 -1.86
CA ILE A 5 12.21 -1.08 -0.94
C ILE A 5 12.76 -1.41 0.45
N ARG A 6 12.13 -0.86 1.47
CA ARG A 6 12.47 -1.17 2.87
C ARG A 6 11.20 -1.22 3.72
N ARG A 7 11.33 -1.75 4.93
CA ARG A 7 10.23 -1.73 5.88
C ARG A 7 10.03 -0.32 6.42
N LEU A 8 8.76 0.02 6.67
CA LEU A 8 8.40 1.24 7.37
C LEU A 8 8.79 1.13 8.84
N ASN A 9 9.16 2.25 9.43
CA ASN A 9 9.41 2.37 10.87
C ASN A 9 8.52 3.47 11.46
N ASP A 10 8.56 3.66 12.77
CA ASP A 10 7.69 4.62 13.44
C ASP A 10 7.88 6.06 12.98
N GLU A 11 9.09 6.39 12.53
CA GLU A 11 9.40 7.76 12.07
C GLU A 11 8.77 8.07 10.72
N ASP A 12 8.43 7.05 9.93
CA ASP A 12 7.84 7.25 8.61
C ASP A 12 6.40 7.77 8.68
N TYR A 13 5.69 7.52 9.76
CA TYR A 13 4.28 7.90 9.87
C TYR A 13 4.06 9.39 9.60
N SER A 14 4.89 10.26 10.16
CA SER A 14 4.73 11.69 9.97
C SER A 14 4.89 12.11 8.50
N THR A 15 5.78 11.45 7.77
CA THR A 15 5.94 11.67 6.33
C THR A 15 4.70 11.23 5.57
N LEU A 16 4.15 10.06 5.90
CA LEU A 16 2.97 9.54 5.22
C LEU A 16 1.73 10.37 5.52
N VAL A 17 1.60 10.92 6.72
CA VAL A 17 0.51 11.86 7.04
C VAL A 17 0.50 13.03 6.08
N LYS A 18 1.69 13.58 5.79
CA LYS A 18 1.80 14.68 4.82
C LYS A 18 1.35 14.26 3.43
N TRP A 19 1.65 13.01 3.04
CA TRP A 19 1.20 12.51 1.74
C TRP A 19 -0.32 12.40 1.70
N TRP A 20 -0.97 11.82 2.72
CA TRP A 20 -2.42 11.73 2.77
C TRP A 20 -3.07 13.11 2.77
N ASP A 21 -2.57 14.03 3.56
CA ASP A 21 -3.15 15.37 3.69
C ASP A 21 -3.05 16.18 2.40
N ALA A 22 -2.12 15.85 1.52
CA ALA A 22 -1.96 16.53 0.24
C ALA A 22 -2.99 16.10 -0.81
N TRP A 23 -3.68 14.97 -0.59
CA TRP A 23 -4.74 14.49 -1.49
C TRP A 23 -6.10 14.98 -0.97
N PRO A 24 -6.89 15.73 -1.80
CA PRO A 24 -8.12 16.38 -1.32
C PRO A 24 -9.17 15.45 -0.72
N GLU A 25 -9.29 14.23 -1.26
CA GLU A 25 -10.31 13.28 -0.82
C GLU A 25 -9.82 12.30 0.24
N TRP A 26 -8.59 12.48 0.74
CA TRP A 26 -7.99 11.53 1.67
C TRP A 26 -7.75 12.15 3.03
N GLN A 27 -7.82 11.32 4.03
CA GLN A 27 -7.51 11.69 5.40
C GLN A 27 -6.57 10.64 5.97
N ALA A 28 -5.55 11.09 6.68
CA ALA A 28 -4.60 10.17 7.30
C ALA A 28 -5.30 9.30 8.35
N PRO A 29 -5.10 7.98 8.31
CA PRO A 29 -5.62 7.14 9.38
C PRO A 29 -4.87 7.43 10.68
N PRO A 30 -5.54 7.30 11.84
CA PRO A 30 -4.80 7.39 13.10
C PRO A 30 -3.76 6.28 13.18
N LYS A 31 -2.65 6.56 13.86
CA LYS A 31 -1.56 5.58 13.96
C LYS A 31 -2.03 4.25 14.57
N THR A 32 -2.99 4.31 15.48
CA THR A 32 -3.58 3.11 16.10
C THR A 32 -4.34 2.22 15.12
N PHE A 33 -4.71 2.74 13.96
CA PHE A 33 -5.39 1.96 12.92
C PHE A 33 -4.40 1.13 12.09
N LEU A 34 -3.13 1.51 12.10
CA LEU A 34 -2.12 0.91 11.20
C LEU A 34 -1.42 -0.27 11.86
N PRO A 35 -1.13 -1.32 11.08
CA PRO A 35 -0.36 -2.45 11.59
C PRO A 35 1.13 -2.12 11.68
N ASP A 36 1.90 -2.99 12.33
CA ASP A 36 3.34 -2.82 12.46
C ASP A 36 4.09 -3.08 11.16
N THR A 37 3.51 -3.84 10.26
CA THR A 37 4.16 -4.24 9.01
C THR A 37 3.75 -3.32 7.87
N GLY A 38 4.74 -2.72 7.23
CA GLY A 38 4.53 -1.89 6.06
C GLY A 38 5.82 -1.71 5.31
N PHE A 39 5.74 -1.23 4.09
CA PHE A 39 6.88 -1.05 3.20
C PHE A 39 6.80 0.28 2.47
N ILE A 40 7.96 0.79 2.12
CA ILE A 40 8.08 2.01 1.32
C ILE A 40 9.10 1.78 0.21
N VAL A 41 8.76 2.26 -0.98
CA VAL A 41 9.67 2.25 -2.12
C VAL A 41 10.29 3.64 -2.24
N GLU A 42 11.60 3.68 -2.37
CA GLU A 42 12.38 4.91 -2.44
C GLU A 42 13.32 4.88 -3.63
N LYS A 43 13.75 6.06 -4.04
CA LYS A 43 14.82 6.27 -5.00
C LYS A 43 15.62 7.46 -4.54
N ASN A 44 16.94 7.30 -4.35
CA ASN A 44 17.81 8.36 -3.82
C ASN A 44 17.32 8.91 -2.48
N ASN A 45 16.85 8.02 -1.61
CA ASN A 45 16.30 8.38 -0.29
C ASN A 45 15.01 9.21 -0.35
N ILE A 46 14.39 9.31 -1.52
CA ILE A 46 13.11 10.00 -1.68
C ILE A 46 12.01 8.93 -1.75
N GLY A 47 11.04 9.01 -0.83
CA GLY A 47 9.93 8.08 -0.81
C GLY A 47 8.98 8.30 -2.00
N ILE A 48 8.51 7.22 -2.59
CA ILE A 48 7.63 7.26 -3.76
C ILE A 48 6.24 6.73 -3.42
N VAL A 49 6.17 5.56 -2.80
CA VAL A 49 4.91 4.91 -2.48
C VAL A 49 5.11 4.03 -1.26
N ALA A 50 4.09 3.94 -0.43
CA ALA A 50 4.10 3.09 0.75
C ALA A 50 2.79 2.33 0.88
N GLY A 51 2.79 1.26 1.64
CA GLY A 51 1.60 0.48 1.94
C GLY A 51 1.81 -0.36 3.17
N TYR A 52 0.72 -0.76 3.81
CA TYR A 52 0.71 -1.53 5.04
C TYR A 52 0.12 -2.91 4.83
N VAL A 53 0.54 -3.85 5.63
CA VAL A 53 0.08 -5.24 5.55
C VAL A 53 -0.51 -5.65 6.90
N TYR A 54 -1.79 -6.00 6.89
CA TYR A 54 -2.45 -6.57 8.05
C TYR A 54 -2.33 -8.08 8.00
N MET A 55 -1.72 -8.65 9.03
CA MET A 55 -1.69 -10.10 9.19
C MET A 55 -2.93 -10.55 9.93
N THR A 56 -3.44 -11.74 9.60
CA THR A 56 -4.57 -12.33 10.29
C THR A 56 -4.14 -13.67 10.90
N ASN A 57 -5.03 -14.29 11.63
CA ASN A 57 -4.80 -15.63 12.16
C ASN A 57 -5.21 -16.74 11.18
N SER A 58 -5.45 -16.38 9.91
CA SER A 58 -5.71 -17.32 8.84
C SER A 58 -4.56 -17.29 7.83
N LYS A 59 -4.75 -17.92 6.68
CA LYS A 59 -3.78 -17.87 5.58
C LYS A 59 -4.07 -16.70 4.62
N ALA A 60 -4.74 -15.67 5.10
CA ALA A 60 -5.04 -14.46 4.33
C ALA A 60 -4.44 -13.25 5.02
N ALA A 61 -4.02 -12.27 4.21
CA ALA A 61 -3.52 -10.98 4.69
C ALA A 61 -4.14 -9.87 3.84
N LEU A 62 -4.04 -8.63 4.32
CA LEU A 62 -4.55 -7.46 3.60
C LEU A 62 -3.40 -6.51 3.31
N LEU A 63 -3.33 -6.05 2.06
CA LEU A 63 -2.46 -4.94 1.68
C LEU A 63 -3.35 -3.70 1.61
N GLU A 64 -3.12 -2.76 2.53
CA GLU A 64 -3.99 -1.60 2.68
C GLU A 64 -3.19 -0.31 2.82
N TRP A 65 -3.89 0.80 2.72
CA TRP A 65 -3.31 2.13 2.91
C TRP A 65 -2.16 2.43 1.96
N ILE A 66 -2.30 1.99 0.69
CA ILE A 66 -1.32 2.35 -0.34
C ILE A 66 -1.44 3.84 -0.59
N ILE A 67 -0.32 4.55 -0.40
CA ILE A 67 -0.29 6.00 -0.57
C ILE A 67 0.97 6.39 -1.34
N SER A 68 0.80 7.26 -2.33
CA SER A 68 1.90 7.78 -3.14
C SER A 68 2.31 9.17 -2.68
N ASN A 69 3.60 9.48 -2.81
CA ASN A 69 4.13 10.81 -2.58
C ASN A 69 3.59 11.74 -3.67
N PRO A 70 2.78 12.75 -3.34
CA PRO A 70 2.17 13.62 -4.35
C PRO A 70 3.19 14.49 -5.09
N GLU A 71 4.37 14.69 -4.51
CA GLU A 71 5.42 15.49 -5.14
C GLU A 71 6.30 14.69 -6.09
N TYR A 72 6.26 13.35 -6.02
CA TYR A 72 7.04 12.51 -6.91
C TYR A 72 6.29 12.30 -8.22
N LYS A 73 6.76 12.93 -9.31
CA LYS A 73 6.08 12.93 -10.60
C LYS A 73 6.89 12.32 -11.74
N GLU A 74 7.92 11.54 -11.37
CA GLU A 74 8.76 10.89 -12.37
C GLU A 74 8.03 9.72 -13.06
N SER A 75 8.52 9.34 -14.23
CA SER A 75 7.89 8.31 -15.07
C SER A 75 7.93 6.91 -14.44
N ASP A 76 8.82 6.67 -13.49
CA ASP A 76 8.95 5.35 -12.85
C ASP A 76 8.04 5.16 -11.61
N ARG A 77 7.12 6.09 -11.39
CA ARG A 77 6.16 6.01 -10.27
C ARG A 77 5.34 4.72 -10.33
N LYS A 78 4.87 4.34 -11.53
CA LYS A 78 4.10 3.12 -11.71
C LYS A 78 4.95 1.88 -11.42
N ASP A 79 6.22 1.91 -11.81
CA ASP A 79 7.16 0.82 -11.52
C ASP A 79 7.36 0.67 -10.01
N ALA A 80 7.39 1.79 -9.27
CA ALA A 80 7.52 1.76 -7.83
C ALA A 80 6.30 1.11 -7.17
N ILE A 81 5.09 1.42 -7.64
CA ILE A 81 3.87 0.81 -7.12
C ILE A 81 3.86 -0.70 -7.43
N THR A 82 4.26 -1.07 -8.62
CA THR A 82 4.38 -2.49 -9.01
C THR A 82 5.37 -3.22 -8.11
N LEU A 83 6.52 -2.60 -7.84
CA LEU A 83 7.52 -3.18 -6.95
C LEU A 83 6.94 -3.39 -5.55
N LEU A 84 6.21 -2.42 -5.02
CA LEU A 84 5.57 -2.55 -3.70
C LEU A 84 4.64 -3.76 -3.67
N ILE A 85 3.73 -3.85 -4.63
CA ILE A 85 2.73 -4.92 -4.67
C ILE A 85 3.41 -6.29 -4.78
N GLN A 86 4.35 -6.43 -5.70
CA GLN A 86 5.02 -7.71 -5.95
C GLN A 86 5.93 -8.11 -4.80
N ALA A 87 6.58 -7.16 -4.14
CA ALA A 87 7.38 -7.46 -2.96
C ALA A 87 6.51 -7.96 -1.80
N VAL A 88 5.34 -7.35 -1.61
CA VAL A 88 4.39 -7.82 -0.59
C VAL A 88 3.93 -9.24 -0.91
N GLU A 89 3.56 -9.52 -2.16
CA GLU A 89 3.19 -10.87 -2.59
C GLU A 89 4.27 -11.88 -2.22
N ARG A 90 5.52 -11.55 -2.51
CA ARG A 90 6.64 -12.44 -2.24
C ARG A 90 6.87 -12.68 -0.75
N VAL A 91 6.88 -11.60 0.03
CA VAL A 91 7.07 -11.71 1.49
C VAL A 91 5.97 -12.56 2.10
N LEU A 92 4.73 -12.36 1.72
CA LEU A 92 3.59 -13.12 2.23
C LEU A 92 3.66 -14.58 1.81
N SER A 93 3.97 -14.83 0.55
CA SER A 93 4.13 -16.20 0.04
C SER A 93 5.23 -16.96 0.80
N ASP A 94 6.35 -16.29 1.06
CA ASP A 94 7.47 -16.89 1.80
C ASP A 94 7.08 -17.22 3.24
N GLN A 95 6.09 -16.53 3.80
CA GLN A 95 5.57 -16.79 5.15
C GLN A 95 4.42 -17.80 5.17
N GLY A 96 4.11 -18.41 4.03
CA GLY A 96 3.02 -19.39 3.95
C GLY A 96 1.63 -18.79 3.82
N ILE A 97 1.51 -17.50 3.60
CA ILE A 97 0.23 -16.86 3.34
C ILE A 97 -0.22 -17.25 1.92
N ARG A 98 -1.49 -17.59 1.77
CA ARG A 98 -2.03 -18.10 0.51
C ARG A 98 -2.94 -17.13 -0.21
N HIS A 99 -3.44 -16.13 0.49
CA HIS A 99 -4.37 -15.16 -0.07
C HIS A 99 -4.02 -13.78 0.43
N VAL A 100 -4.07 -12.80 -0.46
CA VAL A 100 -3.92 -11.40 -0.10
C VAL A 100 -5.04 -10.62 -0.76
N PHE A 101 -5.65 -9.69 -0.04
CA PHE A 101 -6.68 -8.85 -0.61
C PHE A 101 -6.49 -7.39 -0.19
N THR A 102 -7.12 -6.50 -0.94
CA THR A 102 -7.02 -5.07 -0.75
C THR A 102 -8.35 -4.42 -1.11
N ILE A 103 -8.56 -3.20 -0.63
CA ILE A 103 -9.70 -2.40 -1.02
C ILE A 103 -9.21 -1.35 -2.00
N GLY A 104 -9.64 -1.47 -3.26
CA GLY A 104 -9.25 -0.53 -4.30
C GLY A 104 -10.17 0.69 -4.32
N ARG A 105 -9.59 1.88 -4.21
CA ARG A 105 -10.35 3.13 -4.22
C ARG A 105 -10.09 3.98 -5.46
N HIS A 106 -8.97 3.75 -6.13
CA HIS A 106 -8.60 4.47 -7.34
C HIS A 106 -8.62 3.53 -8.54
N LYS A 107 -9.23 4.00 -9.62
CA LYS A 107 -9.35 3.20 -10.84
C LYS A 107 -7.99 2.78 -11.41
N SER A 108 -7.01 3.67 -11.37
CA SER A 108 -5.67 3.37 -11.88
C SER A 108 -4.99 2.26 -11.07
N LEU A 109 -5.16 2.27 -9.75
CA LEU A 109 -4.60 1.25 -8.87
C LEU A 109 -5.33 -0.08 -9.06
N ILE A 110 -6.65 -0.04 -9.21
CA ILE A 110 -7.45 -1.24 -9.50
C ILE A 110 -7.01 -1.88 -10.81
N ASN A 111 -6.81 -1.07 -11.84
CA ASN A 111 -6.36 -1.56 -13.15
C ASN A 111 -4.95 -2.16 -13.08
N LEU A 112 -4.08 -1.58 -12.27
CA LEU A 112 -2.74 -2.12 -12.08
C LEU A 112 -2.80 -3.49 -11.40
N HIS A 113 -3.63 -3.66 -10.38
CA HIS A 113 -3.83 -4.95 -9.74
C HIS A 113 -4.33 -5.99 -10.74
N LYS A 114 -5.28 -5.63 -11.60
CA LYS A 114 -5.73 -6.53 -12.67
C LYS A 114 -4.59 -6.99 -13.56
N LYS A 115 -3.74 -6.06 -13.98
CA LYS A 115 -2.58 -6.38 -14.83
C LYS A 115 -1.60 -7.30 -14.13
N LEU A 116 -1.52 -7.22 -12.81
CA LEU A 116 -0.63 -8.07 -12.01
C LEU A 116 -1.26 -9.42 -11.64
N GLY A 117 -2.45 -9.71 -12.14
CA GLY A 117 -3.09 -11.00 -11.96
C GLY A 117 -4.06 -11.09 -10.78
N TRP A 118 -4.41 -9.97 -10.16
CA TRP A 118 -5.38 -9.97 -9.09
C TRP A 118 -6.80 -10.03 -9.65
N MET A 119 -7.66 -10.79 -8.99
CA MET A 119 -9.09 -10.83 -9.34
C MET A 119 -9.77 -9.59 -8.76
N VAL A 120 -10.55 -8.91 -9.60
CA VAL A 120 -11.29 -7.72 -9.17
C VAL A 120 -12.79 -8.00 -9.33
N ASP A 121 -13.53 -7.84 -8.23
CA ASP A 121 -14.98 -8.00 -8.25
C ASP A 121 -15.60 -6.88 -9.08
N GLU A 122 -16.58 -7.24 -9.91
CA GLU A 122 -17.28 -6.26 -10.74
C GLU A 122 -18.22 -5.36 -9.93
N LYS A 123 -18.68 -5.85 -8.77
CA LYS A 123 -19.57 -5.09 -7.91
C LYS A 123 -18.77 -4.44 -6.79
N PRO A 124 -18.82 -3.10 -6.68
CA PRO A 124 -18.10 -2.43 -5.60
C PRO A 124 -18.69 -2.76 -4.23
N SER A 125 -17.84 -2.70 -3.22
CA SER A 125 -18.21 -2.91 -1.82
C SER A 125 -18.00 -1.61 -1.05
N TYR A 126 -18.61 -1.53 0.12
CA TYR A 126 -18.47 -0.36 0.97
C TYR A 126 -17.62 -0.69 2.17
N GLU A 127 -16.73 0.25 2.52
CA GLU A 127 -15.98 0.17 3.75
C GLU A 127 -16.86 0.66 4.90
N ILE A 128 -16.94 -0.14 5.96
CA ILE A 128 -17.80 0.18 7.10
C ILE A 128 -16.93 0.09 8.35
N ILE A 129 -16.81 1.19 9.07
CA ILE A 129 -15.89 1.33 10.21
C ILE A 129 -16.63 1.89 11.40
N LYS A 130 -16.33 1.37 12.57
CA LYS A 130 -16.80 1.94 13.85
C LYS A 130 -15.62 2.04 14.79
N ASN A 131 -15.44 3.21 15.39
CA ASN A 131 -14.46 3.39 16.45
C ASN A 131 -15.12 2.98 17.78
N LEU A 132 -14.42 2.15 18.51
CA LEU A 132 -14.93 1.60 19.77
C LEU A 132 -14.45 2.39 20.99
#